data_ca94febd65f581ffa5cf88b422569727
#
_entry.id   ca94febd65f581ffa5cf88b422569727
#
_cell.length_a   1.000
_cell.length_b   1.000
_cell.length_c   1.000
_cell.angle_alpha   90.00
_cell.angle_beta   90.00
_cell.angle_gamma   90.00
#
_symmetry.space_group_name_H-M   'P 1'
#
loop_
_entity.id
_entity.type
_entity.pdbx_description
1 polymer ?
#
loop_
_entity_poly.entity_id
_entity_poly.type
_entity_poly.pdbx_seq_one_letter_code
_entity_poly.pdbx_strand_id
1 'polypeptide(L)'
;MKNGARYVVTTHWGTFSLDEGSYQDYLAGKLWICWTPGKPNQQQAPTDHIPVNVTDRAVALREQADKTGILEALRRMGVHEAIVPYSNRLAELSIDEMNLTVRSSNGLKRANIHTFSQLYDRMQAENGLISIRNIGQKSLKEIEQLFFMECYTRLLPYEKAHYWQDVLEK
;
A
#
# COMPACT_ATOMS: atom_id res chain seq x y z
N MET A 1 -9.49 -1.65 -39.74
CA MET A 1 -9.04 -1.07 -38.47
C MET A 1 -9.63 -1.90 -37.35
N LYS A 2 -8.82 -2.65 -36.60
CA LYS A 2 -9.32 -3.44 -35.45
C LYS A 2 -9.56 -2.46 -34.32
N ASN A 3 -10.84 -2.23 -33.96
CA ASN A 3 -11.18 -1.56 -32.71
C ASN A 3 -10.75 -2.50 -31.58
N GLY A 4 -9.58 -2.26 -31.03
CA GLY A 4 -9.12 -2.97 -29.85
C GLY A 4 -10.09 -2.73 -28.69
N ALA A 5 -10.40 -3.77 -27.93
CA ALA A 5 -11.17 -3.65 -26.71
C ALA A 5 -10.53 -2.61 -25.81
N ARG A 6 -11.35 -1.71 -25.23
CA ARG A 6 -10.90 -0.74 -24.25
C ARG A 6 -11.41 -1.14 -22.88
N TYR A 7 -10.52 -1.17 -21.93
CA TYR A 7 -10.81 -1.49 -20.53
C TYR A 7 -10.86 -0.21 -19.70
N VAL A 8 -11.89 -0.07 -18.89
CA VAL A 8 -12.07 1.09 -18.03
C VAL A 8 -11.59 0.73 -16.62
N VAL A 9 -10.61 1.46 -16.13
CA VAL A 9 -10.06 1.30 -14.80
C VAL A 9 -10.37 2.55 -13.99
N THR A 10 -11.07 2.39 -12.87
CA THR A 10 -11.34 3.46 -11.92
C THR A 10 -10.39 3.34 -10.75
N THR A 11 -9.61 4.41 -10.52
CA THR A 11 -8.66 4.51 -9.41
C THR A 11 -9.06 5.69 -8.52
N HIS A 12 -8.36 5.85 -7.41
CA HIS A 12 -8.48 7.07 -6.57
C HIS A 12 -8.25 8.37 -7.36
N TRP A 13 -7.44 8.31 -8.43
CA TRP A 13 -7.07 9.46 -9.25
C TRP A 13 -8.04 9.73 -10.39
N GLY A 14 -9.02 8.87 -10.61
CA GLY A 14 -10.01 9.00 -11.68
C GLY A 14 -10.24 7.72 -12.47
N THR A 15 -10.96 7.87 -13.58
CA THR A 15 -11.31 6.77 -14.48
C THR A 15 -10.47 6.87 -15.76
N PHE A 16 -9.80 5.80 -16.12
CA PHE A 16 -8.87 5.72 -17.24
C PHE A 16 -9.30 4.63 -18.21
N SER A 17 -9.11 4.87 -19.50
CA SER A 17 -9.38 3.89 -20.55
C SER A 17 -8.05 3.32 -21.05
N LEU A 18 -7.86 2.01 -20.89
CA LEU A 18 -6.64 1.28 -21.27
C LEU A 18 -6.92 0.38 -22.47
N ASP A 19 -5.93 0.17 -23.32
CA ASP A 19 -5.91 -0.93 -24.27
C ASP A 19 -5.63 -2.27 -23.58
N GLU A 20 -5.78 -3.38 -24.30
CA GLU A 20 -5.59 -4.73 -23.76
C GLU A 20 -4.20 -4.91 -23.11
N GLY A 21 -3.14 -4.49 -23.77
CA GLY A 21 -1.76 -4.64 -23.27
C GLY A 21 -1.54 -3.84 -21.98
N SER A 22 -1.93 -2.58 -21.99
CA SER A 22 -1.85 -1.70 -20.82
C SER A 22 -2.72 -2.19 -19.65
N TYR A 23 -3.87 -2.78 -19.94
CA TYR A 23 -4.73 -3.36 -18.92
C TYR A 23 -4.11 -4.60 -18.29
N GLN A 24 -3.49 -5.48 -19.07
CA GLN A 24 -2.78 -6.64 -18.56
C GLN A 24 -1.57 -6.23 -17.72
N ASP A 25 -0.83 -5.21 -18.15
CA ASP A 25 0.30 -4.66 -17.39
C ASP A 25 -0.18 -4.00 -16.08
N TYR A 26 -1.33 -3.34 -16.09
CA TYR A 26 -1.96 -2.81 -14.88
C TYR A 26 -2.34 -3.93 -13.90
N LEU A 27 -2.98 -5.01 -14.39
CA LEU A 27 -3.33 -6.16 -13.56
C LEU A 27 -2.09 -6.88 -13.01
N ALA A 28 -1.02 -6.94 -13.81
CA ALA A 28 0.26 -7.50 -13.39
C ALA A 28 1.05 -6.59 -12.43
N GLY A 29 0.58 -5.36 -12.20
CA GLY A 29 1.25 -4.38 -11.37
C GLY A 29 2.49 -3.77 -12.03
N LYS A 30 2.62 -3.88 -13.35
CA LYS A 30 3.70 -3.28 -14.15
C LYS A 30 3.39 -1.87 -14.62
N LEU A 31 2.11 -1.50 -14.68
CA LEU A 31 1.63 -0.19 -15.07
C LEU A 31 1.00 0.51 -13.86
N TRP A 32 1.47 1.70 -13.57
CA TRP A 32 0.86 2.57 -12.57
C TRP A 32 0.22 3.78 -13.25
N ILE A 33 -1.02 4.08 -12.86
CA ILE A 33 -1.78 5.22 -13.37
C ILE A 33 -1.76 6.29 -12.28
N CYS A 34 -1.03 7.38 -12.51
CA CYS A 34 -1.01 8.55 -11.63
C CYS A 34 -1.61 9.78 -12.32
N TRP A 35 -2.17 10.68 -11.54
CA TRP A 35 -2.70 11.94 -12.01
C TRP A 35 -1.74 13.07 -11.60
N THR A 36 -1.38 13.94 -12.57
CA THR A 36 -0.64 15.16 -12.29
C THR A 36 -1.60 16.33 -12.18
N PRO A 37 -1.68 17.03 -11.04
CA PRO A 37 -2.56 18.19 -10.89
C PRO A 37 -2.07 19.34 -11.77
N GLY A 38 -2.93 19.90 -12.61
CA GLY A 38 -2.62 21.14 -13.34
C GLY A 38 -3.26 21.35 -14.70
N LYS A 39 -4.00 20.39 -15.26
CA LYS A 39 -4.74 20.61 -16.51
C LYS A 39 -6.19 20.16 -16.38
N PRO A 40 -7.11 21.04 -15.93
CA PRO A 40 -8.52 20.81 -16.06
C PRO A 40 -8.91 20.92 -17.54
N ASN A 41 -9.74 20.00 -18.01
CA ASN A 41 -10.41 20.03 -19.31
C ASN A 41 -9.61 19.61 -20.57
N GLN A 42 -9.04 18.43 -20.55
CA GLN A 42 -8.94 17.70 -21.81
C GLN A 42 -9.48 16.29 -21.60
N GLN A 43 -10.50 15.92 -22.38
CA GLN A 43 -11.07 14.56 -22.51
C GLN A 43 -10.08 13.58 -23.18
N GLN A 44 -8.81 13.87 -23.13
CA GLN A 44 -7.75 12.95 -23.49
C GLN A 44 -7.32 12.24 -22.20
N ALA A 45 -7.31 10.91 -22.25
CA ALA A 45 -6.59 10.13 -21.25
C ALA A 45 -5.25 10.85 -20.98
N PRO A 46 -4.89 11.11 -19.71
CA PRO A 46 -3.63 11.78 -19.42
C PRO A 46 -2.53 11.01 -20.14
N THR A 47 -1.86 11.67 -21.07
CA THR A 47 -0.75 11.09 -21.85
C THR A 47 0.51 10.93 -21.00
N ASP A 48 0.47 11.35 -19.74
CA ASP A 48 1.55 11.17 -18.79
C ASP A 48 1.35 9.87 -17.98
N HIS A 49 1.21 8.76 -18.71
CA HIS A 49 1.48 7.46 -18.14
C HIS A 49 2.99 7.37 -17.98
N ILE A 50 3.47 7.55 -16.77
CA ILE A 50 4.84 7.13 -16.46
C ILE A 50 4.73 5.61 -16.27
N PRO A 51 5.19 4.79 -17.24
CA PRO A 51 5.35 3.38 -16.98
C PRO A 51 6.42 3.29 -15.90
N VAL A 52 6.03 3.01 -14.68
CA VAL A 52 6.99 2.67 -13.67
C VAL A 52 7.45 1.27 -14.03
N ASN A 53 8.70 1.15 -14.46
CA ASN A 53 9.31 -0.13 -14.77
C ASN A 53 9.47 -0.94 -13.50
N VAL A 54 8.43 -1.67 -13.18
CA VAL A 54 8.48 -2.67 -12.11
C VAL A 54 9.15 -3.90 -12.70
N THR A 55 10.20 -4.37 -12.06
CA THR A 55 10.94 -5.55 -12.54
C THR A 55 10.13 -6.83 -12.39
N ASP A 56 10.38 -7.82 -13.24
CA ASP A 56 9.75 -9.14 -13.12
C ASP A 56 10.02 -9.79 -11.75
N ARG A 57 11.15 -9.46 -11.13
CA ARG A 57 11.51 -9.89 -9.78
C ARG A 57 10.56 -9.32 -8.73
N ALA A 58 10.20 -8.04 -8.83
CA ALA A 58 9.22 -7.40 -7.92
C ALA A 58 7.83 -8.01 -8.08
N VAL A 59 7.42 -8.31 -9.32
CA VAL A 59 6.16 -9.01 -9.60
C VAL A 59 6.16 -10.42 -9.00
N ALA A 60 7.22 -11.17 -9.15
CA ALA A 60 7.35 -12.51 -8.58
C ALA A 60 7.30 -12.50 -7.04
N LEU A 61 7.96 -11.51 -6.40
CA LEU A 61 7.91 -11.32 -4.94
C LEU A 61 6.51 -10.97 -4.46
N ARG A 62 5.78 -10.13 -5.19
CA ARG A 62 4.38 -9.83 -4.90
C ARG A 62 3.54 -11.11 -4.91
N GLU A 63 3.64 -11.92 -5.97
CA GLU A 63 2.90 -13.18 -6.08
C GLU A 63 3.27 -14.17 -4.98
N GLN A 64 4.54 -14.23 -4.59
CA GLN A 64 4.98 -15.04 -3.48
C GLN A 64 4.42 -14.54 -2.15
N ALA A 65 4.46 -13.23 -1.91
CA ALA A 65 3.91 -12.62 -0.70
C ALA A 65 2.39 -12.78 -0.58
N ASP A 66 1.68 -12.72 -1.69
CA ASP A 66 0.24 -12.97 -1.72
C ASP A 66 -0.11 -14.43 -1.35
N LYS A 67 0.80 -15.39 -1.61
CA LYS A 67 0.63 -16.80 -1.26
C LYS A 67 1.09 -17.14 0.16
N THR A 68 2.22 -16.59 0.59
CA THR A 68 2.88 -16.98 1.87
C THR A 68 2.73 -15.95 2.98
N GLY A 69 2.20 -14.77 2.66
CA GLY A 69 2.16 -13.61 3.54
C GLY A 69 3.42 -12.74 3.43
N ILE A 70 3.21 -11.42 3.55
CA ILE A 70 4.27 -10.43 3.38
C ILE A 70 5.39 -10.58 4.40
N LEU A 71 5.08 -10.83 5.66
CA LEU A 71 6.09 -10.94 6.72
C LEU A 71 7.04 -12.13 6.48
N GLU A 72 6.50 -13.25 6.00
CA GLU A 72 7.31 -14.41 5.66
C GLU A 72 8.17 -14.15 4.42
N ALA A 73 7.63 -13.45 3.41
CA ALA A 73 8.39 -13.07 2.22
C ALA A 73 9.57 -12.16 2.57
N LEU A 74 9.36 -11.14 3.40
CA LEU A 74 10.42 -10.24 3.89
C LEU A 74 11.47 -10.99 4.71
N ARG A 75 11.04 -11.89 5.60
CA ARG A 75 11.93 -12.71 6.41
C ARG A 75 12.85 -13.58 5.54
N ARG A 76 12.31 -14.19 4.50
CA ARG A 76 13.10 -15.00 3.55
C ARG A 76 14.13 -14.20 2.78
N MET A 77 13.85 -12.92 2.56
CA MET A 77 14.80 -11.98 1.92
C MET A 77 15.84 -11.42 2.89
N GLY A 78 15.71 -11.68 4.19
CA GLY A 78 16.59 -11.10 5.21
C GLY A 78 16.34 -9.62 5.47
N VAL A 79 15.16 -9.12 5.11
CA VAL A 79 14.78 -7.72 5.37
C VAL A 79 14.27 -7.60 6.79
N HIS A 80 15.04 -6.91 7.64
CA HIS A 80 14.72 -6.72 9.06
C HIS A 80 13.96 -5.43 9.34
N GLU A 81 14.19 -4.40 8.53
CA GLU A 81 13.52 -3.10 8.62
C GLU A 81 12.82 -2.82 7.29
N ALA A 82 11.58 -3.25 7.19
CA ALA A 82 10.77 -3.01 6.01
C ALA A 82 10.04 -1.66 6.13
N ILE A 83 9.92 -0.98 4.99
CA ILE A 83 9.06 0.21 4.88
C ILE A 83 7.62 -0.24 5.08
N VAL A 84 6.84 0.51 5.86
CA VAL A 84 5.40 0.24 6.00
C VAL A 84 4.73 0.45 4.65
N PRO A 85 4.00 -0.54 4.13
CA PRO A 85 3.32 -0.45 2.83
C PRO A 85 2.04 0.41 2.94
N TYR A 86 2.21 1.68 3.29
CA TYR A 86 1.10 2.61 3.49
C TYR A 86 0.73 3.33 2.20
N SER A 87 -0.57 3.46 1.96
CA SER A 87 -1.12 4.27 0.87
C SER A 87 -2.13 5.27 1.44
N ASN A 88 -2.08 6.51 0.95
CA ASN A 88 -3.02 7.56 1.38
C ASN A 88 -4.49 7.19 1.16
N ARG A 89 -4.77 6.26 0.27
CA ARG A 89 -6.10 5.69 0.06
C ARG A 89 -6.65 4.99 1.30
N LEU A 90 -5.77 4.55 2.20
CA LEU A 90 -6.12 3.86 3.44
C LEU A 90 -6.30 4.82 4.62
N ALA A 91 -6.07 6.12 4.44
CA ALA A 91 -5.98 7.12 5.50
C ALA A 91 -7.17 7.12 6.47
N GLU A 92 -8.38 7.05 5.91
CA GLU A 92 -9.64 7.14 6.67
C GLU A 92 -10.12 5.81 7.27
N LEU A 93 -9.40 4.71 7.03
CA LEU A 93 -9.77 3.43 7.64
C LEU A 93 -9.62 3.48 9.15
N SER A 94 -10.59 2.87 9.84
CA SER A 94 -10.56 2.76 11.31
C SER A 94 -9.52 1.73 11.76
N ILE A 95 -8.81 2.03 12.86
CA ILE A 95 -7.95 1.05 13.52
C ILE A 95 -8.72 -0.18 14.04
N ASP A 96 -10.04 -0.07 14.20
CA ASP A 96 -10.87 -1.21 14.63
C ASP A 96 -10.91 -2.34 13.60
N GLU A 97 -10.56 -2.04 12.34
CA GLU A 97 -10.46 -3.04 11.28
C GLU A 97 -9.22 -3.95 11.40
N MET A 98 -8.25 -3.56 12.24
CA MET A 98 -7.01 -4.32 12.43
C MET A 98 -7.16 -5.55 13.35
N ASN A 99 -8.33 -5.77 13.94
CA ASN A 99 -8.54 -6.87 14.91
C ASN A 99 -7.52 -6.89 16.08
N LEU A 100 -7.15 -5.72 16.56
CA LEU A 100 -6.27 -5.56 17.72
C LEU A 100 -6.88 -6.15 18.99
N THR A 101 -6.01 -6.58 19.90
CA THR A 101 -6.48 -6.89 21.26
C THR A 101 -7.11 -5.66 21.92
N VAL A 102 -8.04 -5.88 22.84
CA VAL A 102 -8.72 -4.81 23.58
C VAL A 102 -7.72 -3.85 24.25
N ARG A 103 -6.59 -4.38 24.73
CA ARG A 103 -5.54 -3.60 25.36
C ARG A 103 -4.87 -2.66 24.37
N SER A 104 -4.49 -3.16 23.20
CA SER A 104 -3.81 -2.39 22.16
C SER A 104 -4.75 -1.34 21.56
N SER A 105 -6.00 -1.72 21.24
CA SER A 105 -7.02 -0.81 20.73
C SER A 105 -7.31 0.32 21.73
N ASN A 106 -7.53 0.01 23.00
CA ASN A 106 -7.76 1.02 24.03
C ASN A 106 -6.55 1.94 24.23
N GLY A 107 -5.33 1.41 24.11
CA GLY A 107 -4.10 2.21 24.17
C GLY A 107 -4.05 3.27 23.10
N LEU A 108 -4.32 2.89 21.85
CA LEU A 108 -4.37 3.80 20.70
C LEU A 108 -5.50 4.83 20.83
N LYS A 109 -6.72 4.39 21.20
CA LYS A 109 -7.89 5.29 21.35
C LYS A 109 -7.67 6.34 22.44
N ARG A 110 -7.02 6.00 23.54
CA ARG A 110 -6.65 6.97 24.60
C ARG A 110 -5.61 7.97 24.15
N ALA A 111 -4.81 7.63 23.15
CA ALA A 111 -3.87 8.54 22.51
C ALA A 111 -4.48 9.32 21.34
N ASN A 112 -5.83 9.28 21.18
CA ASN A 112 -6.58 9.89 20.07
C ASN A 112 -6.17 9.38 18.69
N ILE A 113 -5.77 8.12 18.59
CA ILE A 113 -5.47 7.44 17.33
C ILE A 113 -6.67 6.56 16.99
N HIS A 114 -7.38 6.90 15.92
CA HIS A 114 -8.61 6.24 15.49
C HIS A 114 -8.55 5.77 14.04
N THR A 115 -7.65 6.34 13.23
CA THR A 115 -7.52 6.05 11.81
C THR A 115 -6.11 5.55 11.44
N PHE A 116 -6.00 4.93 10.27
CA PHE A 116 -4.71 4.47 9.73
C PHE A 116 -3.74 5.63 9.51
N SER A 117 -4.23 6.78 9.05
CA SER A 117 -3.40 7.98 8.90
C SER A 117 -2.77 8.41 10.23
N GLN A 118 -3.59 8.55 11.27
CA GLN A 118 -3.11 8.95 12.59
C GLN A 118 -2.11 7.94 13.18
N LEU A 119 -2.35 6.64 12.93
CA LEU A 119 -1.43 5.60 13.37
C LEU A 119 -0.10 5.67 12.60
N TYR A 120 -0.16 5.85 11.29
CA TYR A 120 1.03 5.98 10.45
C TYR A 120 1.87 7.18 10.86
N ASP A 121 1.25 8.37 11.01
CA ASP A 121 1.93 9.59 11.44
C ASP A 121 2.59 9.40 12.81
N ARG A 122 1.89 8.72 13.73
CA ARG A 122 2.44 8.42 15.04
C ARG A 122 3.65 7.48 15.00
N MET A 123 3.62 6.48 14.11
CA MET A 123 4.75 5.56 13.90
C MET A 123 5.98 6.27 13.32
N GLN A 124 5.79 7.31 12.52
CA GLN A 124 6.89 8.10 11.94
C GLN A 124 7.47 9.16 12.91
N ALA A 125 6.76 9.45 13.99
CA ALA A 125 7.24 10.42 14.98
C ALA A 125 8.47 9.91 15.74
N GLU A 126 9.35 10.81 16.16
CA GLU A 126 10.63 10.51 16.82
C GLU A 126 10.51 9.52 18.01
N ASN A 127 9.47 9.67 18.82
CA ASN A 127 9.20 8.76 19.94
C ASN A 127 8.21 7.64 19.62
N GLY A 128 7.68 7.60 18.40
CA GLY A 128 6.80 6.57 17.90
C GLY A 128 5.68 6.14 18.85
N LEU A 129 5.30 4.88 18.74
CA LEU A 129 4.26 4.26 19.58
C LEU A 129 4.73 3.99 21.03
N ILE A 130 6.02 3.90 21.26
CA ILE A 130 6.57 3.58 22.60
C ILE A 130 6.28 4.68 23.64
N SER A 131 6.08 5.91 23.18
CA SER A 131 5.71 7.04 24.03
C SER A 131 4.26 7.02 24.52
N ILE A 132 3.43 6.13 23.97
CA ILE A 132 2.02 6.04 24.35
C ILE A 132 1.91 5.28 25.68
N ARG A 133 1.34 5.95 26.67
CA ARG A 133 1.13 5.37 28.00
C ARG A 133 0.32 4.06 27.90
N ASN A 134 0.80 3.03 28.60
CA ASN A 134 0.20 1.68 28.66
C ASN A 134 0.33 0.84 27.38
N ILE A 135 1.09 1.29 26.37
CA ILE A 135 1.52 0.43 25.28
C ILE A 135 2.89 -0.15 25.67
N GLY A 136 2.90 -1.44 26.03
CA GLY A 136 4.13 -2.18 26.29
C GLY A 136 4.66 -2.84 25.04
N GLN A 137 5.86 -3.44 25.12
CA GLN A 137 6.54 -4.09 23.99
C GLN A 137 5.68 -5.13 23.23
N LYS A 138 4.82 -5.84 23.94
CA LYS A 138 3.92 -6.83 23.34
C LYS A 138 2.84 -6.18 22.47
N SER A 139 2.21 -5.12 23.00
CA SER A 139 1.21 -4.33 22.24
C SER A 139 1.85 -3.56 21.10
N LEU A 140 3.07 -3.05 21.29
CA LEU A 140 3.84 -2.39 20.24
C LEU A 140 4.01 -3.33 19.04
N LYS A 141 4.59 -4.51 19.26
CA LYS A 141 4.79 -5.51 18.20
C LYS A 141 3.48 -5.93 17.52
N GLU A 142 2.43 -6.13 18.29
CA GLU A 142 1.11 -6.48 17.78
C GLU A 142 0.59 -5.40 16.83
N ILE A 143 0.62 -4.13 17.26
CA ILE A 143 0.15 -2.99 16.48
C ILE A 143 0.96 -2.86 15.18
N GLU A 144 2.30 -2.88 15.28
CA GLU A 144 3.18 -2.75 14.12
C GLU A 144 2.95 -3.87 13.10
N GLN A 145 2.89 -5.13 13.55
CA GLN A 145 2.69 -6.28 12.66
C GLN A 145 1.31 -6.27 12.00
N LEU A 146 0.25 -6.03 12.77
CA LEU A 146 -1.10 -6.01 12.22
C LEU A 146 -1.31 -4.83 11.29
N PHE A 147 -0.80 -3.64 11.64
CA PHE A 147 -0.86 -2.48 10.76
C PHE A 147 -0.14 -2.74 9.43
N PHE A 148 1.05 -3.31 9.49
CA PHE A 148 1.82 -3.67 8.32
C PHE A 148 1.07 -4.65 7.41
N MET A 149 0.52 -5.72 7.99
CA MET A 149 -0.24 -6.73 7.26
C MET A 149 -1.52 -6.16 6.65
N GLU A 150 -2.27 -5.37 7.41
CA GLU A 150 -3.52 -4.75 6.94
C GLU A 150 -3.26 -3.74 5.82
N CYS A 151 -2.23 -2.90 5.96
CA CYS A 151 -1.84 -2.01 4.88
C CYS A 151 -1.52 -2.78 3.60
N TYR A 152 -0.65 -3.80 3.68
CA TYR A 152 -0.25 -4.58 2.50
C TYR A 152 -1.43 -5.32 1.86
N THR A 153 -2.27 -5.96 2.65
CA THR A 153 -3.42 -6.72 2.15
C THR A 153 -4.39 -5.85 1.36
N ARG A 154 -4.51 -4.58 1.75
CA ARG A 154 -5.42 -3.61 1.14
C ARG A 154 -4.79 -2.83 -0.01
N LEU A 155 -3.49 -3.00 -0.29
CA LEU A 155 -2.87 -2.42 -1.47
C LEU A 155 -3.44 -3.03 -2.74
N LEU A 156 -3.56 -2.20 -3.76
CA LEU A 156 -3.89 -2.66 -5.11
C LEU A 156 -2.70 -3.42 -5.72
N PRO A 157 -2.93 -4.28 -6.72
CA PRO A 157 -1.86 -5.09 -7.30
C PRO A 157 -0.63 -4.30 -7.75
N TYR A 158 -0.82 -3.12 -8.35
CA TYR A 158 0.27 -2.25 -8.78
C TYR A 158 0.99 -1.60 -7.58
N GLU A 159 0.27 -1.21 -6.52
CA GLU A 159 0.87 -0.66 -5.30
C GLU A 159 1.77 -1.71 -4.62
N LYS A 160 1.32 -2.96 -4.58
CA LYS A 160 2.13 -4.09 -4.07
C LYS A 160 3.39 -4.31 -4.90
N ALA A 161 3.28 -4.27 -6.23
CA ALA A 161 4.42 -4.45 -7.10
C ALA A 161 5.47 -3.33 -6.93
N HIS A 162 5.02 -2.08 -6.78
CA HIS A 162 5.90 -0.95 -6.45
C HIS A 162 6.56 -1.10 -5.10
N TYR A 163 5.79 -1.49 -4.09
CA TYR A 163 6.34 -1.75 -2.77
C TYR A 163 7.51 -2.76 -2.83
N TRP A 164 7.36 -3.85 -3.59
CA TRP A 164 8.44 -4.82 -3.76
C TRP A 164 9.61 -4.27 -4.57
N GLN A 165 9.37 -3.39 -5.52
CA GLN A 165 10.45 -2.69 -6.22
C GLN A 165 11.26 -1.82 -5.25
N ASP A 166 10.59 -1.04 -4.41
CA ASP A 166 11.24 -0.18 -3.40
C ASP A 166 12.04 -1.01 -2.39
N VAL A 167 11.54 -2.20 -2.01
CA VAL A 167 12.26 -3.14 -1.14
C VAL A 167 13.52 -3.68 -1.80
N LEU A 168 13.51 -3.89 -3.12
CA LEU A 168 14.66 -4.40 -3.88
C LEU A 168 15.75 -3.35 -4.12
N GLU A 169 15.38 -2.07 -4.10
CA GLU A 169 16.27 -0.94 -4.37
C GLU A 169 17.01 -0.43 -3.11
N LYS A 170 16.62 -0.91 -1.93
CA LYS A 170 17.27 -0.63 -0.63
C LYS A 170 18.35 -1.63 -0.30
#